data_f14fe2751e719f377a432151c44d3227
#
_entry.id   f14fe2751e719f377a432151c44d3227
#
_cell.length_a   1.000
_cell.length_b   1.000
_cell.length_c   1.000
_cell.angle_alpha   90.00
_cell.angle_beta   90.00
_cell.angle_gamma   90.00
#
_symmetry.space_group_name_H-M   'P 1'
#
loop_
_entity.id
_entity.type
_entity.pdbx_description
1 polymer ?
#
loop_
_entity_poly.entity_id
_entity_poly.type
_entity_poly.pdbx_seq_one_letter_code
_entity_poly.pdbx_strand_id
1 'polypeptide(L)'
;MKSPLEEVTHTDNIKLSDDGRSVVIIDQTLLPNRLEYIALTTREEMFEAIAMLRVRGAPAIGICAGYCAYCLALQAPHDSFDDFYDHWVEDCRYLNGSRPTAVNLSWALNRMLDAAEDHRDMPVEAVLSALKRECLAIHSEDMEMCRKISEYGLSLLHDGDGVLTHCNAGPLATSRYGTGQGPLFLAKERGMDIRVFADETRPLLQGARLTSFELYNAGVDVTLICDSMASIVMKNGWVQCCMVGCDRVAANGDTANKIGTSGVAILAKHYGIPFYVLGPTSTIDMSCTTGEDINIELRDGEEIRSRFFAEPVALPDVKCYNPAFDVTDNSLISAIITEKGICRPPYSESLKMLFEDQPL
;
A
#
# COMPACT_ATOMS: atom_id res chain seq x y z
N MET A 1 28.38 -9.35 0.49
CA MET A 1 27.03 -9.50 1.01
C MET A 1 26.42 -8.11 1.01
N LYS A 2 25.24 -7.93 0.44
CA LYS A 2 24.48 -6.67 0.57
C LYS A 2 24.15 -6.49 2.05
N SER A 3 24.02 -5.26 2.51
CA SER A 3 23.53 -5.00 3.88
C SER A 3 22.07 -5.49 4.00
N PRO A 4 21.58 -5.89 5.18
CA PRO A 4 20.17 -6.22 5.37
C PRO A 4 19.23 -5.11 4.90
N LEU A 5 19.63 -3.86 5.06
CA LEU A 5 18.88 -2.68 4.59
C LEU A 5 18.76 -2.67 3.06
N GLU A 6 19.89 -2.90 2.32
CA GLU A 6 19.85 -2.99 0.86
C GLU A 6 18.98 -4.16 0.37
N GLU A 7 18.93 -5.25 1.12
CA GLU A 7 18.07 -6.40 0.76
C GLU A 7 16.58 -6.06 0.88
N VAL A 8 16.16 -5.31 1.89
CA VAL A 8 14.74 -4.99 2.13
C VAL A 8 14.28 -3.78 1.32
N THR A 9 15.07 -2.71 1.27
CA THR A 9 14.67 -1.44 0.62
C THR A 9 14.88 -1.46 -0.90
N HIS A 10 15.74 -2.35 -1.40
CA HIS A 10 16.07 -2.48 -2.83
C HIS A 10 15.61 -3.82 -3.44
N THR A 11 14.91 -4.67 -2.69
CA THR A 11 14.31 -5.89 -3.21
C THR A 11 12.98 -5.56 -3.87
N ASP A 12 12.89 -5.81 -5.16
CA ASP A 12 11.64 -5.67 -5.88
C ASP A 12 10.68 -6.79 -5.43
N ASN A 13 9.66 -6.42 -4.65
CA ASN A 13 8.61 -7.33 -4.20
C ASN A 13 7.69 -7.78 -5.36
N ILE A 14 7.71 -7.02 -6.45
CA ILE A 14 6.99 -7.30 -7.70
C ILE A 14 7.91 -6.87 -8.85
N LYS A 15 8.16 -7.75 -9.81
CA LYS A 15 8.96 -7.44 -10.99
C LYS A 15 8.58 -8.33 -12.17
N LEU A 16 8.99 -7.96 -13.38
CA LEU A 16 9.01 -8.88 -14.50
C LEU A 16 10.14 -9.91 -14.32
N SER A 17 9.91 -11.13 -14.80
CA SER A 17 10.99 -12.12 -14.98
C SER A 17 12.06 -11.60 -15.93
N ASP A 18 13.24 -12.21 -15.92
CA ASP A 18 14.36 -11.78 -16.77
C ASP A 18 14.03 -11.86 -18.27
N ASP A 19 13.18 -12.81 -18.67
CA ASP A 19 12.67 -12.94 -20.05
C ASP A 19 11.46 -12.02 -20.34
N GLY A 20 10.94 -11.35 -19.32
CA GLY A 20 9.79 -10.43 -19.39
C GLY A 20 8.44 -11.11 -19.66
N ARG A 21 8.31 -12.42 -19.46
CA ARG A 21 7.10 -13.20 -19.80
C ARG A 21 6.24 -13.59 -18.62
N SER A 22 6.71 -13.38 -17.40
CA SER A 22 5.96 -13.64 -16.17
C SER A 22 6.14 -12.52 -15.16
N VAL A 23 5.22 -12.44 -14.22
CA VAL A 23 5.30 -11.53 -13.09
C VAL A 23 5.85 -12.31 -11.89
N VAL A 24 6.95 -11.85 -11.33
CA VAL A 24 7.53 -12.46 -10.12
C VAL A 24 7.14 -11.62 -8.93
N ILE A 25 6.51 -12.24 -7.94
CA ILE A 25 6.09 -11.60 -6.68
C ILE A 25 6.65 -12.33 -5.46
N ILE A 26 6.76 -11.62 -4.34
CA ILE A 26 6.89 -12.25 -3.03
C ILE A 26 5.51 -12.73 -2.59
N ASP A 27 5.38 -14.01 -2.24
CA ASP A 27 4.15 -14.51 -1.63
C ASP A 27 4.04 -14.03 -0.17
N GLN A 28 3.32 -12.91 0.02
CA GLN A 28 3.17 -12.30 1.35
C GLN A 28 2.30 -13.12 2.32
N THR A 29 1.59 -14.15 1.83
CA THR A 29 0.81 -15.04 2.70
C THR A 29 1.70 -15.96 3.54
N LEU A 30 2.93 -16.18 3.10
CA LEU A 30 3.90 -17.06 3.77
C LEU A 30 4.77 -16.30 4.78
N LEU A 31 4.81 -14.97 4.71
CA LEU A 31 5.58 -14.14 5.63
C LEU A 31 4.96 -14.14 7.04
N PRO A 32 5.78 -14.03 8.11
CA PRO A 32 7.25 -13.90 8.12
C PRO A 32 7.99 -15.24 8.08
N ASN A 33 7.29 -16.38 8.10
CA ASN A 33 7.89 -17.69 8.32
C ASN A 33 8.70 -18.20 7.12
N ARG A 34 8.31 -17.82 5.90
CA ARG A 34 9.02 -18.17 4.66
C ARG A 34 9.01 -17.01 3.70
N LEU A 35 10.16 -16.70 3.11
CA LEU A 35 10.28 -15.74 2.01
C LEU A 35 10.38 -16.54 0.71
N GLU A 36 9.32 -16.54 -0.07
CA GLU A 36 9.25 -17.25 -1.35
C GLU A 36 8.85 -16.30 -2.47
N TYR A 37 9.56 -16.43 -3.60
CA TYR A 37 9.20 -15.77 -4.84
C TYR A 37 8.44 -16.75 -5.71
N ILE A 38 7.30 -16.34 -6.24
CA ILE A 38 6.51 -17.12 -7.18
C ILE A 38 6.38 -16.36 -8.50
N ALA A 39 6.42 -17.10 -9.62
CA ALA A 39 6.22 -16.56 -10.94
C ALA A 39 4.77 -16.83 -11.37
N LEU A 40 4.07 -15.77 -11.80
CA LEU A 40 2.70 -15.81 -12.30
C LEU A 40 2.76 -15.76 -13.83
N THR A 41 2.23 -16.79 -14.49
CA THR A 41 2.31 -16.95 -15.94
C THR A 41 0.94 -16.95 -16.61
N THR A 42 -0.08 -17.44 -15.92
CA THR A 42 -1.46 -17.52 -16.42
C THR A 42 -2.35 -16.47 -15.77
N ARG A 43 -3.43 -16.11 -16.44
CA ARG A 43 -4.40 -15.15 -15.89
C ARG A 43 -5.06 -15.66 -14.60
N GLU A 44 -5.22 -16.98 -14.46
CA GLU A 44 -5.79 -17.61 -13.27
C GLU A 44 -4.84 -17.48 -12.07
N GLU A 45 -3.53 -17.70 -12.27
CA GLU A 45 -2.51 -17.48 -11.25
C GLU A 45 -2.44 -16.00 -10.83
N MET A 46 -2.50 -15.08 -11.79
CA MET A 46 -2.50 -13.63 -11.55
C MET A 46 -3.74 -13.18 -10.78
N PHE A 47 -4.91 -13.67 -11.17
CA PHE A 47 -6.17 -13.43 -10.46
C PHE A 47 -6.11 -13.94 -9.01
N GLU A 48 -5.69 -15.19 -8.82
CA GLU A 48 -5.60 -15.82 -7.50
C GLU A 48 -4.61 -15.06 -6.59
N ALA A 49 -3.46 -14.68 -7.11
CA ALA A 49 -2.45 -13.95 -6.34
C ALA A 49 -2.98 -12.62 -5.77
N ILE A 50 -3.81 -11.91 -6.52
CA ILE A 50 -4.45 -10.66 -6.08
C ILE A 50 -5.61 -10.97 -5.12
N ALA A 51 -6.49 -11.90 -5.46
CA ALA A 51 -7.67 -12.26 -4.68
C ALA A 51 -7.30 -12.82 -3.30
N MET A 52 -6.27 -13.68 -3.25
CA MET A 52 -5.82 -14.33 -2.03
C MET A 52 -4.77 -13.54 -1.24
N LEU A 53 -4.52 -12.28 -1.65
CA LEU A 53 -3.57 -11.38 -0.99
C LEU A 53 -2.13 -11.90 -0.94
N ARG A 54 -1.69 -12.70 -1.95
CA ARG A 54 -0.26 -13.01 -2.12
C ARG A 54 0.52 -11.75 -2.46
N VAL A 55 -0.11 -10.84 -3.22
CA VAL A 55 0.28 -9.44 -3.35
C VAL A 55 -0.80 -8.58 -2.74
N ARG A 56 -0.44 -7.60 -1.90
CA ARG A 56 -1.37 -6.72 -1.19
C ARG A 56 -0.74 -5.33 -0.96
N GLY A 57 -1.62 -4.36 -0.63
CA GLY A 57 -1.27 -2.94 -0.59
C GLY A 57 -1.73 -2.26 -1.89
N ALA A 58 -2.40 -1.10 -1.77
CA ALA A 58 -3.02 -0.47 -2.93
C ALA A 58 -2.01 -0.20 -4.06
N PRO A 59 -0.81 0.41 -3.82
CA PRO A 59 0.17 0.62 -4.88
C PRO A 59 0.73 -0.68 -5.45
N ALA A 60 1.08 -1.66 -4.59
CA ALA A 60 1.63 -2.94 -5.02
C ALA A 60 0.66 -3.72 -5.94
N ILE A 61 -0.65 -3.67 -5.63
CA ILE A 61 -1.68 -4.28 -6.49
C ILE A 61 -1.72 -3.59 -7.86
N GLY A 62 -1.62 -2.26 -7.92
CA GLY A 62 -1.58 -1.51 -9.19
C GLY A 62 -0.35 -1.86 -10.03
N ILE A 63 0.83 -1.91 -9.42
CA ILE A 63 2.08 -2.33 -10.09
C ILE A 63 1.95 -3.76 -10.63
N CYS A 64 1.46 -4.69 -9.80
CA CYS A 64 1.22 -6.07 -10.18
C CYS A 64 0.25 -6.14 -11.38
N ALA A 65 -0.85 -5.39 -11.35
CA ALA A 65 -1.84 -5.35 -12.43
C ALA A 65 -1.23 -4.86 -13.76
N GLY A 66 -0.42 -3.80 -13.72
CA GLY A 66 0.29 -3.31 -14.91
C GLY A 66 1.20 -4.38 -15.53
N TYR A 67 1.99 -5.07 -14.70
CA TYR A 67 2.85 -6.16 -15.17
C TYR A 67 2.05 -7.36 -15.66
N CYS A 68 0.96 -7.75 -14.96
CA CYS A 68 0.07 -8.84 -15.39
C CYS A 68 -0.56 -8.53 -16.74
N ALA A 69 -1.10 -7.32 -16.92
CA ALA A 69 -1.68 -6.89 -18.18
C ALA A 69 -0.66 -6.97 -19.33
N TYR A 70 0.59 -6.52 -19.12
CA TYR A 70 1.65 -6.66 -20.11
C TYR A 70 1.97 -8.13 -20.45
N CYS A 71 2.13 -8.99 -19.42
CA CYS A 71 2.43 -10.41 -19.65
C CYS A 71 1.30 -11.13 -20.40
N LEU A 72 0.04 -10.79 -20.14
CA LEU A 72 -1.12 -11.33 -20.86
C LEU A 72 -1.20 -10.78 -22.30
N ALA A 73 -0.82 -9.52 -22.52
CA ALA A 73 -0.72 -8.95 -23.87
C ALA A 73 0.27 -9.74 -24.76
N LEU A 74 1.36 -10.24 -24.20
CA LEU A 74 2.30 -11.10 -24.93
C LEU A 74 1.74 -12.46 -25.35
N GLN A 75 0.63 -12.88 -24.75
CA GLN A 75 -0.01 -14.18 -25.00
C GLN A 75 -1.23 -14.05 -25.92
N ALA A 76 -1.73 -12.84 -26.15
CA ALA A 76 -2.86 -12.57 -27.02
C ALA A 76 -2.50 -12.80 -28.49
N PRO A 77 -3.48 -13.01 -29.41
CA PRO A 77 -3.24 -13.05 -30.87
C PRO A 77 -2.58 -11.78 -31.39
N HIS A 78 -1.71 -11.89 -32.40
CA HIS A 78 -0.97 -10.73 -32.96
C HIS A 78 -1.30 -10.47 -34.43
N ASP A 79 -2.36 -11.08 -34.99
CA ASP A 79 -2.69 -10.98 -36.42
C ASP A 79 -3.21 -9.59 -36.82
N SER A 80 -3.98 -8.96 -35.92
CA SER A 80 -4.49 -7.61 -36.07
C SER A 80 -4.61 -6.91 -34.71
N PHE A 81 -4.70 -5.56 -34.69
CA PHE A 81 -4.96 -4.83 -33.44
C PHE A 81 -6.30 -5.21 -32.83
N ASP A 82 -7.36 -5.33 -33.65
CA ASP A 82 -8.71 -5.62 -33.14
C ASP A 82 -8.77 -7.01 -32.49
N ASP A 83 -8.19 -8.05 -33.15
CA ASP A 83 -8.14 -9.41 -32.57
C ASP A 83 -7.29 -9.44 -31.27
N PHE A 84 -6.15 -8.74 -31.27
CA PHE A 84 -5.30 -8.59 -30.10
C PHE A 84 -6.07 -7.93 -28.96
N TYR A 85 -6.68 -6.77 -29.22
CA TYR A 85 -7.32 -5.92 -28.22
C TYR A 85 -8.55 -6.58 -27.61
N ASP A 86 -9.42 -7.17 -28.45
CA ASP A 86 -10.63 -7.87 -27.98
C ASP A 86 -10.30 -9.01 -27.00
N HIS A 87 -9.27 -9.80 -27.31
CA HIS A 87 -8.79 -10.87 -26.43
C HIS A 87 -8.20 -10.34 -25.12
N TRP A 88 -7.30 -9.38 -25.24
CA TRP A 88 -6.56 -8.83 -24.10
C TRP A 88 -7.44 -8.00 -23.15
N VAL A 89 -8.43 -7.29 -23.66
CA VAL A 89 -9.43 -6.57 -22.84
C VAL A 89 -10.21 -7.53 -21.94
N GLU A 90 -10.56 -8.73 -22.43
CA GLU A 90 -11.25 -9.74 -21.62
C GLU A 90 -10.35 -10.23 -20.47
N ASP A 91 -9.06 -10.40 -20.70
CA ASP A 91 -8.10 -10.75 -19.66
C ASP A 91 -7.96 -9.63 -18.62
N CYS A 92 -7.90 -8.36 -19.05
CA CYS A 92 -7.90 -7.21 -18.13
C CYS A 92 -9.19 -7.13 -17.30
N ARG A 93 -10.36 -7.38 -17.90
CA ARG A 93 -11.63 -7.43 -17.18
C ARG A 93 -11.68 -8.57 -16.15
N TYR A 94 -11.16 -9.74 -16.55
CA TYR A 94 -11.05 -10.88 -15.64
C TYR A 94 -10.19 -10.52 -14.43
N LEU A 95 -9.01 -9.96 -14.63
CA LEU A 95 -8.12 -9.52 -13.53
C LEU A 95 -8.80 -8.49 -12.63
N ASN A 96 -9.53 -7.52 -13.21
CA ASN A 96 -10.23 -6.49 -12.44
C ASN A 96 -11.29 -7.09 -11.49
N GLY A 97 -11.87 -8.23 -11.86
CA GLY A 97 -12.81 -8.97 -11.02
C GLY A 97 -12.18 -9.59 -9.76
N SER A 98 -10.85 -9.67 -9.66
CA SER A 98 -10.17 -10.29 -8.50
C SER A 98 -10.38 -9.49 -7.20
N ARG A 99 -10.44 -8.15 -7.30
CA ARG A 99 -10.76 -7.25 -6.18
C ARG A 99 -11.48 -5.99 -6.67
N PRO A 100 -12.81 -6.06 -6.86
CA PRO A 100 -13.59 -4.95 -7.47
C PRO A 100 -13.51 -3.62 -6.70
N THR A 101 -13.18 -3.64 -5.41
CA THR A 101 -13.04 -2.45 -4.56
C THR A 101 -11.63 -1.85 -4.54
N ALA A 102 -10.65 -2.51 -5.19
CA ALA A 102 -9.27 -2.06 -5.22
C ALA A 102 -9.07 -1.00 -6.33
N VAL A 103 -9.16 0.28 -5.97
CA VAL A 103 -9.07 1.42 -6.91
C VAL A 103 -7.80 1.35 -7.76
N ASN A 104 -6.65 1.05 -7.17
CA ASN A 104 -5.38 1.01 -7.91
C ASN A 104 -5.30 -0.14 -8.92
N LEU A 105 -6.04 -1.23 -8.70
CA LEU A 105 -6.17 -2.32 -9.69
C LEU A 105 -6.81 -1.80 -10.97
N SER A 106 -8.01 -1.22 -10.84
CA SER A 106 -8.76 -0.68 -11.98
C SER A 106 -8.00 0.47 -12.65
N TRP A 107 -7.38 1.36 -11.87
CA TRP A 107 -6.58 2.48 -12.37
C TRP A 107 -5.42 2.00 -13.26
N ALA A 108 -4.63 1.02 -12.78
CA ALA A 108 -3.49 0.52 -13.55
C ALA A 108 -3.94 -0.20 -14.83
N LEU A 109 -5.00 -1.02 -14.75
CA LEU A 109 -5.56 -1.69 -15.93
C LEU A 109 -6.08 -0.69 -16.95
N ASN A 110 -6.83 0.34 -16.52
CA ASN A 110 -7.32 1.39 -17.43
C ASN A 110 -6.16 2.14 -18.10
N ARG A 111 -5.14 2.50 -17.34
CA ARG A 111 -3.94 3.15 -17.86
C ARG A 111 -3.23 2.29 -18.92
N MET A 112 -3.20 0.97 -18.74
CA MET A 112 -2.68 0.04 -19.74
C MET A 112 -3.57 -0.01 -20.98
N LEU A 113 -4.91 0.01 -20.82
CA LEU A 113 -5.86 0.04 -21.93
C LEU A 113 -5.72 1.33 -22.75
N ASP A 114 -5.62 2.48 -22.09
CA ASP A 114 -5.41 3.78 -22.74
C ASP A 114 -4.10 3.78 -23.55
N ALA A 115 -3.01 3.24 -22.99
CA ALA A 115 -1.73 3.12 -23.70
C ALA A 115 -1.82 2.23 -24.94
N ALA A 116 -2.64 1.20 -24.95
CA ALA A 116 -2.90 0.38 -26.14
C ALA A 116 -3.70 1.14 -27.19
N GLU A 117 -4.78 1.82 -26.79
CA GLU A 117 -5.63 2.61 -27.69
C GLU A 117 -4.86 3.77 -28.34
N ASP A 118 -3.97 4.43 -27.64
CA ASP A 118 -3.12 5.49 -28.16
C ASP A 118 -2.17 5.01 -29.28
N HIS A 119 -1.96 3.69 -29.37
CA HIS A 119 -1.11 3.05 -30.38
C HIS A 119 -1.89 2.18 -31.37
N ARG A 120 -3.22 2.33 -31.44
CA ARG A 120 -4.15 1.49 -32.20
C ARG A 120 -3.76 1.32 -33.67
N ASP A 121 -3.30 2.38 -34.31
CA ASP A 121 -2.93 2.41 -35.72
C ASP A 121 -1.52 1.86 -36.00
N MET A 122 -0.84 1.35 -34.98
CA MET A 122 0.51 0.80 -35.06
C MET A 122 0.48 -0.73 -35.16
N PRO A 123 1.56 -1.37 -35.67
CA PRO A 123 1.71 -2.81 -35.57
C PRO A 123 1.66 -3.30 -34.11
N VAL A 124 1.11 -4.50 -33.85
CA VAL A 124 0.94 -5.05 -32.51
C VAL A 124 2.25 -5.07 -31.72
N GLU A 125 3.40 -5.31 -32.36
CA GLU A 125 4.71 -5.26 -31.73
C GLU A 125 5.05 -3.86 -31.17
N ALA A 126 4.58 -2.80 -31.80
CA ALA A 126 4.75 -1.44 -31.32
C ALA A 126 3.83 -1.16 -30.12
N VAL A 127 2.59 -1.70 -30.15
CA VAL A 127 1.67 -1.68 -29.01
C VAL A 127 2.29 -2.40 -27.81
N LEU A 128 2.79 -3.62 -27.98
CA LEU A 128 3.47 -4.38 -26.92
C LEU A 128 4.67 -3.63 -26.33
N SER A 129 5.43 -2.94 -27.19
CA SER A 129 6.53 -2.11 -26.74
C SER A 129 6.05 -0.90 -25.92
N ALA A 130 4.90 -0.30 -26.27
CA ALA A 130 4.27 0.76 -25.49
C ALA A 130 3.77 0.24 -24.15
N LEU A 131 3.07 -0.89 -24.11
CA LEU A 131 2.59 -1.52 -22.88
C LEU A 131 3.72 -1.89 -21.92
N LYS A 132 4.87 -2.35 -22.47
CA LYS A 132 6.06 -2.59 -21.64
C LYS A 132 6.57 -1.32 -20.99
N ARG A 133 6.66 -0.23 -21.75
CA ARG A 133 7.09 1.06 -21.19
C ARG A 133 6.11 1.54 -20.11
N GLU A 134 4.82 1.36 -20.35
CA GLU A 134 3.77 1.84 -19.45
C GLU A 134 3.77 1.08 -18.11
N CYS A 135 3.83 -0.25 -18.12
CA CYS A 135 3.91 -1.01 -16.86
C CYS A 135 5.19 -0.69 -16.06
N LEU A 136 6.31 -0.45 -16.73
CA LEU A 136 7.54 0.01 -16.08
C LEU A 136 7.41 1.44 -15.55
N ALA A 137 6.67 2.32 -16.25
CA ALA A 137 6.39 3.68 -15.80
C ALA A 137 5.54 3.68 -14.53
N ILE A 138 4.47 2.88 -14.47
CA ILE A 138 3.65 2.70 -13.26
C ILE A 138 4.53 2.37 -12.05
N HIS A 139 5.47 1.43 -12.20
CA HIS A 139 6.36 1.04 -11.12
C HIS A 139 7.36 2.16 -10.73
N SER A 140 8.01 2.78 -11.73
CA SER A 140 9.01 3.82 -11.48
C SER A 140 8.40 5.09 -10.87
N GLU A 141 7.18 5.45 -11.25
CA GLU A 141 6.44 6.56 -10.67
C GLU A 141 6.10 6.31 -9.20
N ASP A 142 5.68 5.08 -8.86
CA ASP A 142 5.42 4.70 -7.47
C ASP A 142 6.71 4.78 -6.61
N MET A 143 7.84 4.32 -7.14
CA MET A 143 9.13 4.44 -6.44
C MET A 143 9.48 5.90 -6.15
N GLU A 144 9.28 6.79 -7.11
CA GLU A 144 9.58 8.22 -6.93
C GLU A 144 8.59 8.89 -5.96
N MET A 145 7.30 8.53 -6.01
CA MET A 145 6.30 8.98 -5.04
C MET A 145 6.68 8.56 -3.63
N CYS A 146 6.98 7.28 -3.42
CA CYS A 146 7.40 6.76 -2.12
C CYS A 146 8.68 7.44 -1.61
N ARG A 147 9.65 7.69 -2.49
CA ARG A 147 10.88 8.41 -2.13
C ARG A 147 10.57 9.83 -1.62
N LYS A 148 9.74 10.59 -2.34
CA LYS A 148 9.37 11.96 -1.93
C LYS A 148 8.57 11.98 -0.64
N ILE A 149 7.59 11.08 -0.48
CA ILE A 149 6.82 10.93 0.78
C ILE A 149 7.78 10.64 1.94
N SER A 150 8.76 9.76 1.73
CA SER A 150 9.76 9.41 2.74
C SER A 150 10.63 10.60 3.13
N GLU A 151 11.07 11.42 2.16
CA GLU A 151 11.85 12.64 2.43
C GLU A 151 11.06 13.66 3.25
N TYR A 152 9.81 13.94 2.84
CA TYR A 152 8.95 14.86 3.60
C TYR A 152 8.62 14.32 5.00
N GLY A 153 8.31 13.02 5.12
CA GLY A 153 8.03 12.40 6.41
C GLY A 153 9.26 12.41 7.33
N LEU A 154 10.45 12.14 6.78
CA LEU A 154 11.70 12.17 7.52
C LEU A 154 12.01 13.56 8.10
N SER A 155 11.61 14.63 7.41
CA SER A 155 11.81 16.00 7.91
C SER A 155 11.04 16.30 9.20
N LEU A 156 10.13 15.44 9.61
CA LEU A 156 9.34 15.53 10.85
C LEU A 156 9.92 14.67 11.98
N LEU A 157 10.98 13.91 11.73
CA LEU A 157 11.63 13.04 12.70
C LEU A 157 12.94 13.65 13.21
N HIS A 158 13.27 13.32 14.46
CA HIS A 158 14.53 13.67 15.09
C HIS A 158 15.27 12.40 15.51
N ASP A 159 16.58 12.52 15.63
CA ASP A 159 17.40 11.42 16.12
C ASP A 159 17.00 11.03 17.55
N GLY A 160 16.83 9.73 17.80
CA GLY A 160 16.34 9.19 19.06
C GLY A 160 14.82 9.09 19.22
N ASP A 161 14.03 9.54 18.22
CA ASP A 161 12.57 9.46 18.30
C ASP A 161 12.09 8.01 18.36
N GLY A 162 11.02 7.79 19.15
CA GLY A 162 10.18 6.62 19.07
C GLY A 162 8.95 6.87 18.20
N VAL A 163 8.69 5.99 17.27
CA VAL A 163 7.58 6.10 16.31
C VAL A 163 6.63 4.92 16.48
N LEU A 164 5.33 5.19 16.62
CA LEU A 164 4.31 4.14 16.56
C LEU A 164 3.72 4.07 15.15
N THR A 165 3.59 2.86 14.63
CA THR A 165 2.97 2.61 13.34
C THR A 165 1.90 1.52 13.43
N HIS A 166 0.89 1.59 12.57
CA HIS A 166 -0.22 0.65 12.50
C HIS A 166 -0.39 0.14 11.07
N CYS A 167 -0.69 -1.15 10.92
CA CYS A 167 -0.78 -1.86 9.65
C CYS A 167 0.58 -1.99 8.94
N ASN A 168 0.57 -2.10 7.62
CA ASN A 168 1.76 -2.20 6.79
C ASN A 168 1.61 -1.28 5.57
N ALA A 169 2.43 -0.25 5.55
CA ALA A 169 2.60 0.69 4.45
C ALA A 169 4.10 0.87 4.12
N GLY A 170 4.83 -0.24 4.13
CA GLY A 170 6.23 -0.37 3.78
C GLY A 170 6.46 -0.86 2.34
N PRO A 171 7.69 -1.28 2.01
CA PRO A 171 8.07 -1.76 0.68
C PRO A 171 7.17 -2.86 0.14
N LEU A 172 6.73 -3.83 0.96
CA LEU A 172 5.83 -4.91 0.55
C LEU A 172 4.45 -4.43 0.07
N ALA A 173 4.00 -3.26 0.52
CA ALA A 173 2.71 -2.68 0.15
C ALA A 173 2.79 -1.72 -1.05
N THR A 174 4.00 -1.37 -1.47
CA THR A 174 4.32 -0.40 -2.51
C THR A 174 5.42 -0.95 -3.42
N SER A 175 6.40 -0.14 -3.77
CA SER A 175 7.58 -0.52 -4.55
C SER A 175 8.88 -0.43 -3.76
N ARG A 176 9.17 0.74 -3.17
CA ARG A 176 10.39 1.00 -2.38
C ARG A 176 10.07 1.93 -1.22
N TYR A 177 10.77 1.76 -0.10
CA TYR A 177 10.58 2.51 1.15
C TYR A 177 9.18 2.35 1.75
N GLY A 178 8.13 2.40 0.95
CA GLY A 178 6.77 2.51 1.42
C GLY A 178 6.31 3.97 1.55
N THR A 179 5.11 4.15 2.09
CA THR A 179 4.56 5.46 2.44
C THR A 179 4.66 5.71 3.95
N GLY A 180 3.78 5.12 4.75
CA GLY A 180 3.75 5.31 6.21
C GLY A 180 5.02 4.88 6.94
N GLN A 181 5.74 3.91 6.40
CA GLN A 181 7.01 3.43 6.96
C GLN A 181 8.23 3.92 6.20
N GLY A 182 8.05 4.57 5.06
CA GLY A 182 9.13 5.08 4.24
C GLY A 182 10.13 5.95 4.99
N PRO A 183 9.69 6.92 5.81
CA PRO A 183 10.60 7.75 6.61
C PRO A 183 11.49 6.95 7.56
N LEU A 184 11.00 5.80 8.08
CA LEU A 184 11.75 4.96 9.02
C LEU A 184 12.92 4.24 8.34
N PHE A 185 12.71 3.72 7.13
CA PHE A 185 13.77 3.12 6.32
C PHE A 185 14.80 4.18 5.92
N LEU A 186 14.34 5.34 5.47
CA LEU A 186 15.22 6.44 5.07
C LEU A 186 15.99 7.01 6.26
N ALA A 187 15.39 7.10 7.46
CA ALA A 187 16.08 7.47 8.70
C ALA A 187 17.25 6.52 8.98
N LYS A 188 16.99 5.21 8.85
CA LYS A 188 18.03 4.19 9.04
C LYS A 188 19.16 4.30 8.01
N GLU A 189 18.84 4.53 6.74
CA GLU A 189 19.87 4.78 5.70
C GLU A 189 20.75 5.98 6.02
N ARG A 190 20.18 7.01 6.64
CA ARG A 190 20.88 8.23 7.02
C ARG A 190 21.58 8.14 8.39
N GLY A 191 21.55 6.96 9.01
CA GLY A 191 22.22 6.71 10.29
C GLY A 191 21.53 7.32 11.50
N MET A 192 20.25 7.67 11.39
CA MET A 192 19.46 8.13 12.53
C MET A 192 19.06 6.93 13.41
N ASP A 193 19.03 7.15 14.71
CA ASP A 193 18.61 6.17 15.70
C ASP A 193 17.10 6.34 15.98
N ILE A 194 16.28 5.51 15.33
CA ILE A 194 14.82 5.53 15.47
C ILE A 194 14.35 4.20 16.05
N ARG A 195 13.50 4.28 17.07
CA ARG A 195 12.81 3.12 17.67
C ARG A 195 11.39 3.06 17.16
N VAL A 196 10.94 1.89 16.75
CA VAL A 196 9.59 1.70 16.19
C VAL A 196 8.77 0.77 17.06
N PHE A 197 7.56 1.19 17.41
CA PHE A 197 6.52 0.36 18.00
C PHE A 197 5.50 0.02 16.92
N ALA A 198 5.44 -1.26 16.55
CA ALA A 198 4.53 -1.74 15.51
C ALA A 198 3.35 -2.46 16.15
N ASP A 199 2.15 -1.91 15.99
CA ASP A 199 0.91 -2.60 16.34
C ASP A 199 0.78 -3.89 15.54
N GLU A 200 0.37 -5.00 16.17
CA GLU A 200 0.16 -6.28 15.47
C GLU A 200 -0.88 -6.18 14.35
N THR A 201 -1.84 -5.29 14.47
CA THR A 201 -2.92 -4.98 13.51
C THR A 201 -3.85 -6.16 13.28
N ARG A 202 -4.72 -6.41 14.26
CA ARG A 202 -5.80 -7.40 14.10
C ARG A 202 -6.80 -6.95 13.04
N PRO A 203 -7.53 -7.90 12.34
CA PRO A 203 -7.41 -9.36 12.47
C PRO A 203 -6.32 -9.98 11.59
N LEU A 204 -5.84 -9.32 10.51
CA LEU A 204 -4.94 -9.93 9.51
C LEU A 204 -3.45 -9.83 9.87
N LEU A 205 -3.11 -9.21 11.00
CA LEU A 205 -1.76 -9.14 11.57
C LEU A 205 -0.70 -8.55 10.62
N GLN A 206 -1.06 -7.53 9.82
CA GLN A 206 -0.12 -6.91 8.87
C GLN A 206 1.08 -6.29 9.60
N GLY A 207 0.85 -5.68 10.77
CA GLY A 207 1.93 -5.12 11.59
C GLY A 207 2.87 -6.20 12.11
N ALA A 208 2.31 -7.30 12.64
CA ALA A 208 3.10 -8.41 13.15
C ALA A 208 3.84 -9.16 12.05
N ARG A 209 3.15 -9.48 10.94
CA ARG A 209 3.68 -10.38 9.91
C ARG A 209 4.57 -9.69 8.89
N LEU A 210 4.26 -8.44 8.57
CA LEU A 210 4.91 -7.72 7.48
C LEU A 210 5.75 -6.55 7.98
N THR A 211 5.19 -5.62 8.74
CA THR A 211 5.91 -4.43 9.22
C THR A 211 7.09 -4.78 10.10
N SER A 212 6.88 -5.66 11.09
CA SER A 212 7.99 -6.08 11.95
C SER A 212 9.06 -6.82 11.17
N PHE A 213 8.67 -7.65 10.19
CA PHE A 213 9.58 -8.37 9.32
C PHE A 213 10.44 -7.42 8.48
N GLU A 214 9.83 -6.44 7.82
CA GLU A 214 10.54 -5.47 6.97
C GLU A 214 11.51 -4.62 7.79
N LEU A 215 11.04 -4.03 8.89
CA LEU A 215 11.84 -3.14 9.75
C LEU A 215 13.00 -3.90 10.41
N TYR A 216 12.73 -5.12 10.93
CA TYR A 216 13.77 -5.94 11.52
C TYR A 216 14.87 -6.30 10.52
N ASN A 217 14.50 -6.75 9.32
CA ASN A 217 15.47 -7.10 8.28
C ASN A 217 16.25 -5.88 7.76
N ALA A 218 15.67 -4.69 7.83
CA ALA A 218 16.37 -3.43 7.54
C ALA A 218 17.29 -2.95 8.69
N GLY A 219 17.30 -3.66 9.82
CA GLY A 219 18.12 -3.30 10.98
C GLY A 219 17.58 -2.09 11.77
N VAL A 220 16.28 -1.78 11.62
CA VAL A 220 15.59 -0.78 12.45
C VAL A 220 15.24 -1.43 13.81
N ASP A 221 15.41 -0.68 14.89
CA ASP A 221 14.99 -1.11 16.25
C ASP A 221 13.46 -1.13 16.31
N VAL A 222 12.87 -2.32 16.15
CA VAL A 222 11.42 -2.53 16.12
C VAL A 222 10.94 -3.39 17.28
N THR A 223 9.92 -2.91 17.97
CA THR A 223 9.19 -3.62 19.02
C THR A 223 7.78 -3.90 18.55
N LEU A 224 7.42 -5.17 18.44
CA LEU A 224 6.06 -5.60 18.16
C LEU A 224 5.20 -5.52 19.43
N ILE A 225 4.02 -4.90 19.32
CA ILE A 225 3.05 -4.78 20.40
C ILE A 225 1.65 -5.24 19.96
N CYS A 226 0.81 -5.68 20.90
CA CYS A 226 -0.60 -5.83 20.61
C CYS A 226 -1.27 -4.47 20.43
N ASP A 227 -2.32 -4.38 19.60
CA ASP A 227 -3.02 -3.13 19.31
C ASP A 227 -3.48 -2.40 20.58
N SER A 228 -3.88 -3.15 21.61
CA SER A 228 -4.29 -2.61 22.91
C SER A 228 -3.15 -2.00 23.75
N MET A 229 -1.87 -2.19 23.34
CA MET A 229 -0.72 -1.70 24.09
C MET A 229 -0.24 -0.31 23.62
N ALA A 230 -0.81 0.25 22.55
CA ALA A 230 -0.48 1.58 22.06
C ALA A 230 -0.57 2.66 23.17
N SER A 231 -1.61 2.58 24.01
CA SER A 231 -1.81 3.51 25.12
C SER A 231 -0.65 3.50 26.13
N ILE A 232 -0.14 2.32 26.49
CA ILE A 232 0.90 2.23 27.54
C ILE A 232 2.26 2.71 27.03
N VAL A 233 2.62 2.44 25.78
CA VAL A 233 3.89 2.93 25.21
C VAL A 233 3.88 4.45 25.04
N MET A 234 2.73 5.03 24.66
CA MET A 234 2.53 6.48 24.59
C MET A 234 2.62 7.10 26.00
N LYS A 235 1.92 6.52 26.99
CA LYS A 235 1.95 6.98 28.38
C LYS A 235 3.35 7.01 28.97
N ASN A 236 4.17 6.03 28.62
CA ASN A 236 5.55 5.93 29.09
C ASN A 236 6.49 6.97 28.45
N GLY A 237 6.01 7.76 27.48
CA GLY A 237 6.83 8.74 26.75
C GLY A 237 7.81 8.09 25.75
N TRP A 238 7.55 6.84 25.35
CA TRP A 238 8.41 6.12 24.41
C TRP A 238 8.13 6.46 22.95
N VAL A 239 7.00 7.11 22.66
CA VAL A 239 6.54 7.48 21.33
C VAL A 239 6.49 9.01 21.22
N GLN A 240 7.23 9.56 20.25
CA GLN A 240 7.27 10.99 19.95
C GLN A 240 6.34 11.37 18.80
N CYS A 241 6.02 10.42 17.90
CA CYS A 241 5.00 10.61 16.87
C CYS A 241 4.40 9.28 16.42
N CYS A 242 3.23 9.33 15.77
CA CYS A 242 2.65 8.22 15.04
C CYS A 242 2.76 8.48 13.54
N MET A 243 3.14 7.46 12.76
CA MET A 243 3.20 7.49 11.30
C MET A 243 2.46 6.30 10.73
N VAL A 244 1.42 6.55 9.93
CA VAL A 244 0.59 5.52 9.31
C VAL A 244 0.40 5.79 7.82
N GLY A 245 0.09 4.75 7.04
CA GLY A 245 -0.39 4.90 5.68
C GLY A 245 -1.84 5.38 5.63
N CYS A 246 -2.40 5.41 4.43
CA CYS A 246 -3.83 5.64 4.21
C CYS A 246 -4.34 4.80 3.03
N ASP A 247 -5.62 4.44 3.10
CA ASP A 247 -6.33 3.81 1.98
C ASP A 247 -7.12 4.86 1.19
N ARG A 248 -7.67 5.89 1.87
CA ARG A 248 -8.39 7.02 1.24
C ARG A 248 -8.40 8.23 2.14
N VAL A 249 -8.28 9.41 1.54
CA VAL A 249 -8.39 10.71 2.22
C VAL A 249 -9.52 11.51 1.57
N ALA A 250 -10.48 11.98 2.36
CA ALA A 250 -11.56 12.86 1.92
C ALA A 250 -11.08 14.32 1.76
N ALA A 251 -11.85 15.14 1.05
CA ALA A 251 -11.52 16.54 0.78
C ALA A 251 -11.33 17.40 2.06
N ASN A 252 -11.99 17.03 3.16
CA ASN A 252 -11.83 17.69 4.46
C ASN A 252 -10.63 17.16 5.29
N GLY A 253 -9.91 16.14 4.79
CA GLY A 253 -8.77 15.51 5.47
C GLY A 253 -9.12 14.30 6.34
N ASP A 254 -10.40 13.94 6.48
CA ASP A 254 -10.78 12.69 7.13
C ASP A 254 -10.13 11.51 6.38
N THR A 255 -9.55 10.58 7.12
CA THR A 255 -8.72 9.54 6.49
C THR A 255 -9.18 8.14 6.88
N ALA A 256 -9.53 7.34 5.88
CA ALA A 256 -9.74 5.91 6.04
C ALA A 256 -8.40 5.17 5.96
N ASN A 257 -8.16 4.31 6.94
CA ASN A 257 -7.03 3.39 6.98
C ASN A 257 -7.43 2.11 7.70
N LYS A 258 -6.51 1.16 7.78
CA LYS A 258 -6.73 -0.14 8.44
C LYS A 258 -7.40 0.03 9.81
N ILE A 259 -8.43 -0.83 10.05
CA ILE A 259 -9.16 -0.84 11.33
C ILE A 259 -8.21 -0.77 12.52
N GLY A 260 -8.51 0.11 13.47
CA GLY A 260 -7.68 0.42 14.65
C GLY A 260 -6.93 1.76 14.54
N THR A 261 -6.75 2.30 13.33
CA THR A 261 -6.03 3.56 13.10
C THR A 261 -6.67 4.75 13.84
N SER A 262 -8.00 4.86 13.80
CA SER A 262 -8.71 5.93 14.52
C SER A 262 -8.52 5.85 16.04
N GLY A 263 -8.45 4.64 16.59
CA GLY A 263 -8.13 4.40 18.00
C GLY A 263 -6.73 4.90 18.37
N VAL A 264 -5.73 4.63 17.53
CA VAL A 264 -4.36 5.14 17.72
C VAL A 264 -4.33 6.67 17.66
N ALA A 265 -5.05 7.29 16.72
CA ALA A 265 -5.12 8.74 16.59
C ALA A 265 -5.75 9.42 17.82
N ILE A 266 -6.82 8.82 18.37
CA ILE A 266 -7.45 9.28 19.62
C ILE A 266 -6.48 9.20 20.79
N LEU A 267 -5.74 8.10 20.93
CA LEU A 267 -4.71 7.92 21.97
C LEU A 267 -3.59 8.94 21.79
N ALA A 268 -3.08 9.13 20.57
CA ALA A 268 -2.06 10.12 20.26
C ALA A 268 -2.50 11.53 20.66
N LYS A 269 -3.73 11.92 20.33
CA LYS A 269 -4.32 13.21 20.76
C LYS A 269 -4.40 13.34 22.27
N HIS A 270 -4.81 12.29 22.98
CA HIS A 270 -4.90 12.27 24.44
C HIS A 270 -3.54 12.50 25.11
N TYR A 271 -2.48 11.91 24.56
CA TYR A 271 -1.12 12.05 25.09
C TYR A 271 -0.32 13.22 24.49
N GLY A 272 -0.94 14.04 23.61
CA GLY A 272 -0.29 15.18 22.97
C GLY A 272 0.79 14.81 21.96
N ILE A 273 0.68 13.62 21.38
CA ILE A 273 1.63 13.07 20.40
C ILE A 273 1.11 13.40 18.98
N PRO A 274 1.94 13.96 18.08
CA PRO A 274 1.53 14.22 16.71
C PRO A 274 1.23 12.92 15.96
N PHE A 275 0.14 12.94 15.17
CA PHE A 275 -0.31 11.83 14.34
C PHE A 275 -0.21 12.24 12.88
N TYR A 276 0.58 11.51 12.10
CA TYR A 276 0.87 11.78 10.71
C TYR A 276 0.32 10.68 9.80
N VAL A 277 -0.33 11.12 8.71
CA VAL A 277 -0.83 10.25 7.65
C VAL A 277 0.04 10.44 6.42
N LEU A 278 0.53 9.34 5.83
CA LEU A 278 1.42 9.37 4.69
C LEU A 278 0.86 8.53 3.54
N GLY A 279 0.65 9.15 2.39
CA GLY A 279 0.15 8.47 1.20
C GLY A 279 0.27 9.34 -0.05
N PRO A 280 0.23 8.74 -1.25
CA PRO A 280 0.30 9.48 -2.50
C PRO A 280 -0.97 10.31 -2.73
N THR A 281 -0.86 11.38 -3.52
CA THR A 281 -2.02 12.21 -3.89
C THR A 281 -3.14 11.42 -4.56
N SER A 282 -2.84 10.28 -5.17
CA SER A 282 -3.84 9.36 -5.74
C SER A 282 -4.78 8.72 -4.73
N THR A 283 -4.45 8.75 -3.43
CA THR A 283 -5.35 8.30 -2.35
C THR A 283 -6.34 9.39 -1.91
N ILE A 284 -6.13 10.64 -2.33
CA ILE A 284 -7.00 11.77 -1.99
C ILE A 284 -8.17 11.80 -2.97
N ASP A 285 -9.37 11.68 -2.45
CA ASP A 285 -10.61 11.74 -3.23
C ASP A 285 -11.35 13.05 -2.96
N MET A 286 -11.14 14.03 -3.83
CA MET A 286 -11.78 15.34 -3.70
C MET A 286 -13.29 15.30 -3.95
N SER A 287 -13.86 14.20 -4.44
CA SER A 287 -15.30 13.99 -4.58
C SER A 287 -15.95 13.52 -3.29
N CYS A 288 -15.20 12.87 -2.38
CA CYS A 288 -15.62 12.57 -1.03
C CYS A 288 -15.49 13.83 -0.17
N THR A 289 -16.61 14.44 0.23
CA THR A 289 -16.59 15.71 1.02
C THR A 289 -16.05 15.46 2.43
N THR A 290 -16.48 14.38 3.05
CA THR A 290 -16.12 13.97 4.43
C THR A 290 -15.85 12.48 4.50
N GLY A 291 -15.33 12.01 5.62
CA GLY A 291 -15.10 10.61 5.86
C GLY A 291 -16.36 9.73 5.88
N GLU A 292 -17.55 10.33 6.06
CA GLU A 292 -18.84 9.63 5.99
C GLU A 292 -19.17 9.16 4.57
N ASP A 293 -18.60 9.81 3.54
CA ASP A 293 -18.78 9.45 2.14
C ASP A 293 -17.91 8.23 1.75
N ILE A 294 -16.98 7.81 2.61
CA ILE A 294 -16.08 6.68 2.33
C ILE A 294 -16.78 5.37 2.65
N ASN A 295 -16.96 4.54 1.62
CA ASN A 295 -17.55 3.22 1.80
C ASN A 295 -16.56 2.25 2.48
N ILE A 296 -16.92 1.73 3.66
CA ILE A 296 -16.11 0.81 4.44
C ILE A 296 -16.49 -0.65 4.12
N GLU A 297 -15.52 -1.41 3.63
CA GLU A 297 -15.67 -2.85 3.34
C GLU A 297 -15.90 -3.64 4.63
N LEU A 298 -16.96 -4.46 4.65
CA LEU A 298 -17.18 -5.47 5.69
C LEU A 298 -16.62 -6.80 5.21
N ARG A 299 -15.79 -7.43 6.02
CA ARG A 299 -15.10 -8.67 5.72
C ARG A 299 -15.62 -9.84 6.53
N ASP A 300 -15.24 -11.05 6.13
CA ASP A 300 -15.63 -12.28 6.80
C ASP A 300 -15.21 -12.28 8.28
N GLY A 301 -16.13 -12.65 9.15
CA GLY A 301 -15.87 -12.79 10.59
C GLY A 301 -14.88 -13.90 10.94
N GLU A 302 -14.64 -14.86 10.04
CA GLU A 302 -13.62 -15.90 10.22
C GLU A 302 -12.20 -15.31 10.29
N GLU A 303 -11.96 -14.15 9.73
CA GLU A 303 -10.68 -13.46 9.92
C GLU A 303 -10.41 -13.15 11.42
N ILE A 304 -11.46 -12.87 12.18
CA ILE A 304 -11.35 -12.63 13.63
C ILE A 304 -11.28 -13.96 14.39
N ARG A 305 -12.15 -14.92 14.04
CA ARG A 305 -12.39 -16.10 14.83
C ARG A 305 -11.32 -17.17 14.68
N SER A 306 -10.87 -17.42 13.47
CA SER A 306 -10.03 -18.58 13.15
C SER A 306 -8.72 -18.24 12.45
N ARG A 307 -8.67 -17.11 11.72
CA ARG A 307 -7.48 -16.78 10.93
C ARG A 307 -6.25 -16.62 11.84
N PHE A 308 -5.19 -17.35 11.54
CA PHE A 308 -3.93 -17.41 12.28
C PHE A 308 -3.99 -18.07 13.66
N PHE A 309 -5.06 -18.75 13.99
CA PHE A 309 -5.17 -19.58 15.20
C PHE A 309 -5.22 -21.05 14.81
N ALA A 310 -4.62 -21.91 15.65
CA ALA A 310 -4.68 -23.37 15.45
C ALA A 310 -6.11 -23.89 15.62
N GLU A 311 -6.88 -23.25 16.50
CA GLU A 311 -8.27 -23.54 16.79
C GLU A 311 -9.06 -22.23 16.83
N PRO A 312 -10.36 -22.21 16.48
CA PRO A 312 -11.19 -21.01 16.61
C PRO A 312 -11.22 -20.48 18.05
N VAL A 313 -11.07 -19.17 18.22
CA VAL A 313 -11.05 -18.50 19.55
C VAL A 313 -12.43 -18.07 20.04
N ALA A 314 -13.47 -18.28 19.24
CA ALA A 314 -14.87 -18.03 19.61
C ALA A 314 -15.77 -19.13 19.03
N LEU A 315 -16.93 -19.34 19.66
CA LEU A 315 -17.92 -20.31 19.19
C LEU A 315 -18.47 -19.90 17.82
N PRO A 316 -18.86 -20.87 16.95
CA PRO A 316 -19.34 -20.59 15.58
C PRO A 316 -20.50 -19.58 15.51
N ASP A 317 -21.41 -19.63 16.48
CA ASP A 317 -22.61 -18.80 16.53
C ASP A 317 -22.38 -17.38 17.07
N VAL A 318 -21.18 -17.07 17.57
CA VAL A 318 -20.83 -15.73 18.04
C VAL A 318 -20.70 -14.80 16.81
N LYS A 319 -21.52 -13.74 16.77
CA LYS A 319 -21.47 -12.74 15.69
C LYS A 319 -20.15 -11.98 15.72
N CYS A 320 -19.52 -11.84 14.56
CA CYS A 320 -18.33 -11.01 14.36
C CYS A 320 -18.69 -9.77 13.55
N TYR A 321 -18.19 -8.61 13.98
CA TYR A 321 -18.25 -7.37 13.22
C TYR A 321 -16.83 -7.04 12.77
N ASN A 322 -16.58 -7.09 11.45
CA ASN A 322 -15.24 -7.04 10.88
C ASN A 322 -15.14 -6.00 9.75
N PRO A 323 -15.17 -4.69 10.06
CA PRO A 323 -14.83 -3.67 9.07
C PRO A 323 -13.33 -3.73 8.74
N ALA A 324 -12.99 -3.58 7.47
CA ALA A 324 -11.60 -3.60 7.02
C ALA A 324 -10.83 -2.34 7.44
N PHE A 325 -11.53 -1.22 7.51
CA PHE A 325 -10.99 0.12 7.75
C PHE A 325 -11.81 0.86 8.80
N ASP A 326 -11.23 1.90 9.37
CA ASP A 326 -11.96 2.95 10.11
C ASP A 326 -11.57 4.33 9.58
N VAL A 327 -12.39 5.32 9.89
CA VAL A 327 -12.15 6.71 9.50
C VAL A 327 -11.62 7.48 10.70
N THR A 328 -10.48 8.12 10.51
CA THR A 328 -9.87 9.05 11.45
C THR A 328 -10.34 10.46 11.12
N ASP A 329 -10.97 11.13 12.10
CA ASP A 329 -11.37 12.52 12.01
C ASP A 329 -10.14 13.43 11.79
N ASN A 330 -10.24 14.36 10.87
CA ASN A 330 -9.14 15.25 10.48
C ASN A 330 -8.59 16.11 11.65
N SER A 331 -9.39 16.39 12.67
CA SER A 331 -8.96 17.12 13.87
C SER A 331 -7.96 16.35 14.74
N LEU A 332 -7.83 15.04 14.52
CA LEU A 332 -6.86 14.17 15.17
C LEU A 332 -5.53 14.09 14.38
N ILE A 333 -5.51 14.53 13.13
CA ILE A 333 -4.38 14.43 12.21
C ILE A 333 -3.55 15.71 12.26
N SER A 334 -2.26 15.60 12.54
CA SER A 334 -1.34 16.73 12.64
C SER A 334 -0.79 17.18 11.29
N ALA A 335 -0.61 16.26 10.36
CA ALA A 335 -0.29 16.53 8.96
C ALA A 335 -0.61 15.32 8.07
N ILE A 336 -0.92 15.61 6.80
CA ILE A 336 -1.01 14.63 5.72
C ILE A 336 0.17 14.88 4.77
N ILE A 337 0.98 13.86 4.58
CA ILE A 337 2.24 13.92 3.83
C ILE A 337 2.05 13.20 2.50
N THR A 338 2.33 13.89 1.39
CA THR A 338 2.26 13.35 0.03
C THR A 338 3.57 13.54 -0.70
N GLU A 339 3.69 13.01 -1.91
CA GLU A 339 4.83 13.25 -2.80
C GLU A 339 4.96 14.73 -3.26
N LYS A 340 3.91 15.53 -3.04
CA LYS A 340 3.90 16.96 -3.34
C LYS A 340 4.22 17.85 -2.13
N GLY A 341 4.24 17.29 -0.91
CA GLY A 341 4.57 18.05 0.29
C GLY A 341 3.77 17.66 1.52
N ILE A 342 3.87 18.50 2.54
CA ILE A 342 3.24 18.34 3.85
C ILE A 342 2.02 19.27 3.94
N CYS A 343 0.83 18.68 3.98
CA CYS A 343 -0.42 19.39 4.20
C CYS A 343 -0.74 19.49 5.69
N ARG A 344 -1.15 20.67 6.14
CA ARG A 344 -1.55 20.93 7.53
C ARG A 344 -2.97 21.51 7.56
N PRO A 345 -3.70 21.40 8.70
CA PRO A 345 -5.00 22.02 8.84
C PRO A 345 -4.97 23.54 8.55
N PRO A 346 -6.03 24.09 7.94
CA PRO A 346 -7.25 23.42 7.49
C PRO A 346 -7.06 22.62 6.20
N TYR A 347 -7.41 21.32 6.24
CA TYR A 347 -7.14 20.41 5.12
C TYR A 347 -7.98 20.71 3.88
N SER A 348 -9.19 21.25 4.02
CA SER A 348 -10.01 21.69 2.88
C SER A 348 -9.31 22.71 1.97
N GLU A 349 -8.34 23.45 2.51
CA GLU A 349 -7.51 24.40 1.76
C GLU A 349 -6.21 23.72 1.30
N SER A 350 -5.45 23.15 2.25
CA SER A 350 -4.11 22.62 1.96
C SER A 350 -4.11 21.43 1.02
N LEU A 351 -5.13 20.55 1.07
CA LEU A 351 -5.26 19.45 0.10
C LEU A 351 -5.67 19.96 -1.28
N LYS A 352 -6.59 20.93 -1.35
CA LYS A 352 -7.01 21.51 -2.63
C LYS A 352 -5.84 22.10 -3.41
N MET A 353 -4.92 22.79 -2.74
CA MET A 353 -3.72 23.38 -3.35
C MET A 353 -2.84 22.36 -4.06
N LEU A 354 -2.84 21.07 -3.65
CA LEU A 354 -2.06 20.02 -4.32
C LEU A 354 -2.51 19.75 -5.76
N PHE A 355 -3.75 20.15 -6.11
CA PHE A 355 -4.36 19.90 -7.41
C PHE A 355 -4.52 21.17 -8.26
N GLU A 356 -4.30 22.38 -7.69
CA GLU A 356 -4.45 23.64 -8.40
C GLU A 356 -3.29 23.95 -9.37
N ASP A 357 -2.13 23.34 -9.17
CA ASP A 357 -0.92 23.54 -10.00
C ASP A 357 -0.82 22.60 -11.22
N GLN A 358 -1.87 21.84 -11.56
CA GLN A 358 -1.90 21.07 -12.80
C GLN A 358 -2.50 21.94 -13.91
N PRO A 359 -1.74 22.32 -14.97
CA PRO A 359 -2.35 22.90 -16.17
C PRO A 359 -3.33 21.87 -16.76
N LEU A 360 -4.54 22.34 -17.06
CA LEU A 360 -5.61 21.63 -17.75
C LEU A 360 -5.14 21.11 -19.11
#